data_aba1d9e6e27bb4e5cb833861af9a4949
#
_entry.id   aba1d9e6e27bb4e5cb833861af9a4949
#
_cell.length_a   1.000
_cell.length_b   1.000
_cell.length_c   1.000
_cell.angle_alpha   90.00
_cell.angle_beta   90.00
_cell.angle_gamma   90.00
#
_symmetry.space_group_name_H-M   'P 1'
#
loop_
_entity.id
_entity.type
_entity.pdbx_description
1 polymer ?
#
loop_
_entity_poly.entity_id
_entity_poly.type
_entity_poly.pdbx_seq_one_letter_code
_entity_poly.pdbx_strand_id
1 'polypeptide(L)'
;EPDCIFDTLVVPQEDFHMLKSENYFKVSETNKQLQLNPEREYTGSIAGFSELYKLCDRHSFYLVDDLNAEQNRIGIIGVMNPEIFNCFDEIFILTYLFADSNYDCYCRFCRIPYAYYHIADNTLCEGKFDDTAFREQCKSLIRLYSGRLNFRPLDERNQRAVTLSKSFYQNASTQMLSRVKCNASNFIRNICHGRQTDTLWSTYADYKSTIQGGGCYS
;
A
#
# COMPACT_ATOMS: atom_id res chain seq x y z
N GLU A 1 -5.56 1.59 -12.84
CA GLU A 1 -5.16 1.76 -11.43
C GLU A 1 -4.98 0.39 -10.79
N PRO A 2 -3.90 0.15 -10.02
CA PRO A 2 -3.62 -1.17 -9.45
C PRO A 2 -4.62 -1.63 -8.38
N ASP A 3 -5.53 -0.77 -7.96
CA ASP A 3 -6.44 -1.02 -6.83
C ASP A 3 -7.63 -1.94 -7.17
N CYS A 4 -7.81 -2.31 -8.45
CA CYS A 4 -8.94 -3.17 -8.84
C CYS A 4 -8.68 -4.68 -8.68
N ILE A 5 -7.45 -5.10 -8.38
CA ILE A 5 -7.09 -6.52 -8.26
C ILE A 5 -7.32 -7.04 -6.86
N PHE A 6 -7.06 -6.20 -5.85
CA PHE A 6 -7.25 -6.52 -4.45
C PHE A 6 -8.12 -5.46 -3.78
N ASP A 7 -9.19 -5.90 -3.14
CA ASP A 7 -9.98 -5.09 -2.24
C ASP A 7 -9.72 -5.51 -0.80
N THR A 8 -9.59 -4.54 0.09
CA THR A 8 -9.42 -4.82 1.52
C THR A 8 -10.64 -4.35 2.28
N LEU A 9 -11.30 -5.28 2.93
CA LEU A 9 -12.45 -5.04 3.77
C LEU A 9 -12.10 -5.32 5.22
N VAL A 10 -12.70 -4.57 6.13
CA VAL A 10 -12.50 -4.76 7.57
C VAL A 10 -13.86 -4.82 8.25
N VAL A 11 -14.14 -5.94 8.91
CA VAL A 11 -15.41 -6.19 9.59
C VAL A 11 -15.15 -6.32 11.09
N PRO A 12 -15.99 -5.74 11.97
CA PRO A 12 -15.93 -6.02 13.41
C PRO A 12 -16.02 -7.51 13.69
N GLN A 13 -15.25 -8.01 14.65
CA GLN A 13 -15.18 -9.43 14.94
C GLN A 13 -16.52 -10.01 15.40
N GLU A 14 -17.29 -9.25 16.17
CA GLU A 14 -18.62 -9.65 16.65
C GLU A 14 -19.58 -9.83 15.48
N ASP A 15 -19.60 -8.86 14.55
CA ASP A 15 -20.44 -8.91 13.35
C ASP A 15 -20.06 -10.09 12.45
N PHE A 16 -18.77 -10.35 12.29
CA PHE A 16 -18.28 -11.50 11.52
C PHE A 16 -18.75 -12.82 12.10
N HIS A 17 -18.65 -13.00 13.41
CA HIS A 17 -19.09 -14.23 14.08
C HIS A 17 -20.60 -14.39 14.01
N MET A 18 -21.37 -13.34 14.17
CA MET A 18 -22.82 -13.33 14.02
C MET A 18 -23.22 -13.79 12.62
N LEU A 19 -22.69 -13.15 11.58
CA LEU A 19 -22.99 -13.49 10.19
C LEU A 19 -22.61 -14.93 9.82
N LYS A 20 -21.49 -15.43 10.38
CA LYS A 20 -21.08 -16.82 10.23
C LYS A 20 -22.06 -17.76 10.90
N SER A 21 -22.51 -17.46 12.13
CA SER A 21 -23.49 -18.29 12.87
C SER A 21 -24.86 -18.31 12.21
N GLU A 22 -25.26 -17.23 11.57
CA GLU A 22 -26.49 -17.12 10.78
C GLU A 22 -26.39 -17.73 9.38
N ASN A 23 -25.25 -18.34 9.05
CA ASN A 23 -25.01 -19.05 7.80
C ASN A 23 -25.07 -18.16 6.53
N TYR A 24 -24.63 -16.90 6.64
CA TYR A 24 -24.43 -16.04 5.45
C TYR A 24 -23.24 -16.48 4.63
N PHE A 25 -22.23 -17.06 5.25
CA PHE A 25 -21.05 -17.60 4.60
C PHE A 25 -20.42 -18.74 5.40
N LYS A 26 -19.59 -19.52 4.73
CA LYS A 26 -18.68 -20.50 5.33
C LYS A 26 -17.24 -20.08 5.06
N VAL A 27 -16.32 -20.49 5.95
CA VAL A 27 -14.90 -20.30 5.76
C VAL A 27 -14.26 -21.65 5.51
N SER A 28 -13.56 -21.77 4.41
CA SER A 28 -12.78 -22.96 4.07
C SER A 28 -11.62 -23.13 5.05
N GLU A 29 -11.46 -24.32 5.63
CA GLU A 29 -10.36 -24.62 6.55
C GLU A 29 -9.00 -24.71 5.84
N THR A 30 -9.00 -25.05 4.57
CA THR A 30 -7.78 -25.29 3.80
C THR A 30 -7.10 -24.01 3.31
N ASN A 31 -7.89 -23.05 2.83
CA ASN A 31 -7.36 -21.83 2.18
C ASN A 31 -7.97 -20.53 2.72
N LYS A 32 -8.78 -20.61 3.79
CA LYS A 32 -9.45 -19.47 4.42
C LYS A 32 -10.37 -18.65 3.49
N GLN A 33 -10.78 -19.23 2.38
CA GLN A 33 -11.72 -18.60 1.46
C GLN A 33 -13.11 -18.51 2.08
N LEU A 34 -13.77 -17.36 1.92
CA LEU A 34 -15.16 -17.17 2.26
C LEU A 34 -16.03 -17.67 1.12
N GLN A 35 -16.93 -18.60 1.43
CA GLN A 35 -17.93 -19.10 0.51
C GLN A 35 -19.28 -18.53 0.94
N LEU A 36 -19.78 -17.56 0.17
CA LEU A 36 -21.10 -16.96 0.43
C LEU A 36 -22.21 -18.00 0.24
N ASN A 37 -23.27 -17.89 1.06
CA ASN A 37 -24.45 -18.72 0.90
C ASN A 37 -25.36 -18.10 -0.17
N PRO A 38 -25.56 -18.73 -1.33
CA PRO A 38 -26.36 -18.18 -2.41
C PRO A 38 -27.85 -18.09 -2.09
N GLU A 39 -28.31 -18.84 -1.07
CA GLU A 39 -29.72 -18.82 -0.63
C GLU A 39 -30.03 -17.66 0.34
N ARG A 40 -29.01 -16.90 0.75
CA ARG A 40 -29.13 -15.79 1.68
C ARG A 40 -28.62 -14.50 1.09
N GLU A 41 -29.51 -13.60 0.76
CA GLU A 41 -29.17 -12.24 0.38
C GLU A 41 -28.97 -11.39 1.65
N TYR A 42 -27.86 -10.66 1.71
CA TYR A 42 -27.58 -9.76 2.81
C TYR A 42 -28.13 -8.36 2.51
N THR A 43 -29.14 -7.95 3.27
CA THR A 43 -29.77 -6.62 3.18
C THR A 43 -29.48 -5.72 4.37
N GLY A 44 -28.54 -6.15 5.25
CA GLY A 44 -28.20 -5.42 6.46
C GLY A 44 -27.26 -4.23 6.22
N SER A 45 -26.97 -3.50 7.31
CA SER A 45 -26.21 -2.23 7.30
C SER A 45 -24.73 -2.37 7.70
N ILE A 46 -24.20 -3.59 7.90
CA ILE A 46 -22.79 -3.80 8.20
C ILE A 46 -21.99 -3.45 6.95
N ALA A 47 -21.32 -2.28 6.99
CA ALA A 47 -20.76 -1.64 5.81
C ALA A 47 -19.78 -2.54 5.04
N GLY A 48 -18.82 -3.15 5.72
CA GLY A 48 -17.84 -4.03 5.07
C GLY A 48 -18.47 -5.29 4.47
N PHE A 49 -19.57 -5.77 5.02
CA PHE A 49 -20.22 -6.99 4.54
C PHE A 49 -21.16 -6.74 3.37
N SER A 50 -21.86 -5.62 3.33
CA SER A 50 -22.64 -5.22 2.16
C SER A 50 -21.76 -4.97 0.94
N GLU A 51 -20.56 -4.44 1.12
CA GLU A 51 -19.58 -4.27 0.05
C GLU A 51 -19.11 -5.61 -0.52
N LEU A 52 -18.85 -6.59 0.35
CA LEU A 52 -18.46 -7.94 -0.05
C LEU A 52 -19.52 -8.59 -0.97
N TYR A 53 -20.81 -8.45 -0.64
CA TYR A 53 -21.88 -8.97 -1.49
C TYR A 53 -21.97 -8.29 -2.85
N LYS A 54 -21.67 -7.00 -2.96
CA LYS A 54 -21.64 -6.29 -4.24
C LYS A 54 -20.47 -6.74 -5.14
N LEU A 55 -19.39 -7.21 -4.55
CA LEU A 55 -18.18 -7.59 -5.25
C LEU A 55 -18.09 -9.11 -5.51
N CYS A 56 -18.98 -9.93 -4.93
CA CYS A 56 -18.88 -11.39 -4.96
C CYS A 56 -18.89 -12.01 -6.37
N ASP A 57 -19.51 -11.34 -7.35
CA ASP A 57 -19.52 -11.81 -8.74
C ASP A 57 -18.14 -11.64 -9.43
N ARG A 58 -17.28 -10.79 -8.89
CA ARG A 58 -16.00 -10.40 -9.51
C ARG A 58 -14.78 -10.80 -8.68
N HIS A 59 -14.98 -11.07 -7.39
CA HIS A 59 -13.90 -11.33 -6.44
C HIS A 59 -14.15 -12.60 -5.64
N SER A 60 -13.06 -13.30 -5.35
CA SER A 60 -13.00 -14.33 -4.32
C SER A 60 -12.46 -13.71 -3.04
N PHE A 61 -13.05 -14.01 -1.89
CA PHE A 61 -12.70 -13.39 -0.60
C PHE A 61 -11.95 -14.36 0.29
N TYR A 62 -10.93 -13.86 0.98
CA TYR A 62 -10.07 -14.64 1.87
C TYR A 62 -9.87 -13.92 3.19
N LEU A 63 -9.85 -14.67 4.30
CA LEU A 63 -9.49 -14.12 5.60
C LEU A 63 -8.00 -13.84 5.70
N VAL A 64 -7.67 -12.74 6.37
CA VAL A 64 -6.29 -12.36 6.69
C VAL A 64 -6.12 -12.34 8.20
N ASP A 65 -5.24 -13.20 8.71
CA ASP A 65 -5.10 -13.47 10.14
C ASP A 65 -4.62 -12.27 10.98
N ASP A 66 -3.86 -11.33 10.40
CA ASP A 66 -3.09 -10.36 11.20
C ASP A 66 -3.44 -8.88 11.00
N LEU A 67 -4.40 -8.54 10.12
CA LEU A 67 -4.57 -7.13 9.76
C LEU A 67 -5.09 -6.25 10.90
N ASN A 68 -5.71 -6.78 11.96
CA ASN A 68 -6.20 -5.94 13.06
C ASN A 68 -6.59 -6.73 14.35
N ALA A 69 -5.85 -7.77 14.70
CA ALA A 69 -6.13 -8.58 15.91
C ALA A 69 -6.22 -7.73 17.20
N GLU A 70 -5.43 -6.66 17.29
CA GLU A 70 -5.46 -5.74 18.44
C GLU A 70 -6.70 -4.83 18.49
N GLN A 71 -7.51 -4.77 17.41
CA GLN A 71 -8.66 -3.86 17.30
C GLN A 71 -10.01 -4.61 17.29
N ASN A 72 -10.07 -5.89 17.60
CA ASN A 72 -11.27 -6.72 17.47
C ASN A 72 -11.91 -6.64 16.07
N ARG A 73 -11.08 -6.63 15.03
CA ARG A 73 -11.51 -6.57 13.64
C ARG A 73 -10.90 -7.69 12.83
N ILE A 74 -11.66 -8.17 11.86
CA ILE A 74 -11.25 -9.21 10.92
C ILE A 74 -11.00 -8.57 9.57
N GLY A 75 -9.81 -8.80 9.03
CA GLY A 75 -9.45 -8.40 7.68
C GLY A 75 -9.92 -9.43 6.65
N ILE A 76 -10.50 -8.95 5.57
CA ILE A 76 -10.90 -9.75 4.41
C ILE A 76 -10.25 -9.13 3.18
N ILE A 77 -9.58 -9.95 2.38
CA ILE A 77 -9.06 -9.53 1.08
C ILE A 77 -9.95 -10.12 -0.01
N GLY A 78 -10.51 -9.24 -0.85
CA GLY A 78 -11.11 -9.59 -2.11
C GLY A 78 -10.03 -9.70 -3.19
N VAL A 79 -10.02 -10.81 -3.91
CA VAL A 79 -9.11 -11.07 -5.01
C VAL A 79 -9.94 -11.21 -6.28
N MET A 80 -9.63 -10.42 -7.30
CA MET A 80 -10.34 -10.47 -8.58
C MET A 80 -10.31 -11.89 -9.15
N ASN A 81 -11.44 -12.35 -9.70
CA ASN A 81 -11.53 -13.69 -10.26
C ASN A 81 -10.61 -13.81 -11.51
N PRO A 82 -9.64 -14.75 -11.50
CA PRO A 82 -8.71 -14.92 -12.62
C PRO A 82 -9.38 -15.37 -13.92
N GLU A 83 -10.60 -15.89 -13.87
CA GLU A 83 -11.34 -16.33 -15.08
C GLU A 83 -11.57 -15.19 -16.07
N ILE A 84 -11.52 -13.94 -15.63
CA ILE A 84 -11.62 -12.78 -16.52
C ILE A 84 -10.51 -12.78 -17.58
N PHE A 85 -9.33 -13.32 -17.28
CA PHE A 85 -8.22 -13.40 -18.20
C PHE A 85 -8.47 -14.40 -19.34
N ASN A 86 -9.36 -15.38 -19.14
CA ASN A 86 -9.75 -16.34 -20.16
C ASN A 86 -10.61 -15.73 -21.28
N CYS A 87 -11.08 -14.50 -21.09
CA CYS A 87 -11.83 -13.77 -22.11
C CYS A 87 -10.92 -13.13 -23.18
N PHE A 88 -9.60 -13.19 -23.02
CA PHE A 88 -8.62 -12.57 -23.91
C PHE A 88 -7.64 -13.61 -24.45
N ASP A 89 -7.30 -13.48 -25.72
CA ASP A 89 -6.29 -14.35 -26.34
C ASP A 89 -4.88 -14.02 -25.83
N GLU A 90 -4.59 -12.73 -25.64
CA GLU A 90 -3.31 -12.23 -25.15
C GLU A 90 -3.55 -10.99 -24.25
N ILE A 91 -2.74 -10.87 -23.19
CA ILE A 91 -2.78 -9.74 -22.27
C ILE A 91 -1.37 -9.20 -22.07
N PHE A 92 -1.18 -7.92 -22.32
CA PHE A 92 0.08 -7.22 -22.10
C PHE A 92 -0.04 -6.26 -20.91
N ILE A 93 0.81 -6.44 -19.88
CA ILE A 93 0.90 -5.55 -18.72
C ILE A 93 2.14 -4.68 -18.87
N LEU A 94 1.93 -3.40 -19.17
CA LEU A 94 3.01 -2.42 -19.30
C LEU A 94 3.20 -1.72 -17.96
N THR A 95 4.29 -2.01 -17.28
CA THR A 95 4.62 -1.41 -15.98
C THR A 95 6.12 -1.31 -15.79
N TYR A 96 6.56 -0.31 -15.02
CA TYR A 96 7.98 -0.09 -14.75
C TYR A 96 8.58 -1.16 -13.82
N LEU A 97 7.84 -1.58 -12.80
CA LEU A 97 8.29 -2.55 -11.80
C LEU A 97 7.21 -3.62 -11.63
N PHE A 98 7.26 -4.66 -12.48
CA PHE A 98 6.31 -5.77 -12.37
C PHE A 98 6.67 -6.70 -11.20
N ALA A 99 7.96 -7.06 -11.07
CA ALA A 99 8.41 -7.95 -10.01
C ALA A 99 8.07 -7.40 -8.63
N ASP A 100 7.46 -8.24 -7.79
CA ASP A 100 6.97 -7.92 -6.44
C ASP A 100 5.86 -6.84 -6.39
N SER A 101 5.29 -6.48 -7.54
CA SER A 101 4.09 -5.65 -7.60
C SER A 101 2.82 -6.44 -7.21
N ASN A 102 1.71 -5.73 -7.00
CA ASN A 102 0.41 -6.36 -6.77
C ASN A 102 0.02 -7.31 -7.90
N TYR A 103 0.34 -6.97 -9.16
CA TYR A 103 0.09 -7.82 -10.32
C TYR A 103 0.92 -9.11 -10.30
N ASP A 104 2.20 -9.02 -9.96
CA ASP A 104 3.06 -10.19 -9.81
C ASP A 104 2.56 -11.11 -8.68
N CYS A 105 2.22 -10.53 -7.53
CA CYS A 105 1.65 -11.26 -6.42
C CYS A 105 0.33 -11.95 -6.80
N TYR A 106 -0.54 -11.24 -7.52
CA TYR A 106 -1.79 -11.77 -8.01
C TYR A 106 -1.58 -12.94 -9.01
N CYS A 107 -0.72 -12.77 -10.01
CA CYS A 107 -0.42 -13.83 -10.97
C CYS A 107 0.13 -15.09 -10.28
N ARG A 108 1.03 -14.91 -9.31
CA ARG A 108 1.58 -16.02 -8.50
C ARG A 108 0.50 -16.69 -7.65
N PHE A 109 -0.34 -15.90 -6.99
CA PHE A 109 -1.43 -16.40 -6.16
C PHE A 109 -2.45 -17.19 -6.97
N CYS A 110 -2.88 -16.65 -8.11
CA CYS A 110 -3.85 -17.28 -9.02
C CYS A 110 -3.22 -18.33 -9.95
N ARG A 111 -1.89 -18.53 -9.90
CA ARG A 111 -1.14 -19.44 -10.77
C ARG A 111 -1.31 -19.12 -12.26
N ILE A 112 -1.42 -17.84 -12.60
CA ILE A 112 -1.48 -17.38 -13.98
C ILE A 112 -0.07 -17.40 -14.56
N PRO A 113 0.20 -18.16 -15.65
CA PRO A 113 1.50 -18.14 -16.28
C PRO A 113 1.72 -16.80 -16.98
N TYR A 114 2.94 -16.26 -16.88
CA TYR A 114 3.33 -15.05 -17.58
C TYR A 114 4.81 -15.09 -17.98
N ALA A 115 5.15 -14.35 -19.00
CA ALA A 115 6.52 -14.15 -19.45
C ALA A 115 6.92 -12.68 -19.29
N TYR A 116 8.21 -12.45 -18.99
CA TYR A 116 8.77 -11.11 -18.94
C TYR A 116 9.29 -10.71 -20.31
N TYR A 117 9.08 -9.44 -20.65
CA TYR A 117 9.67 -8.79 -21.80
C TYR A 117 10.28 -7.46 -21.39
N HIS A 118 11.34 -7.07 -22.06
CA HIS A 118 11.96 -5.76 -21.89
C HIS A 118 12.39 -5.19 -23.23
N ILE A 119 12.64 -3.90 -23.29
CA ILE A 119 13.15 -3.23 -24.48
C ILE A 119 14.65 -3.05 -24.35
N ALA A 120 15.40 -3.60 -25.29
CA ALA A 120 16.83 -3.37 -25.46
C ALA A 120 17.08 -2.94 -26.90
N ASP A 121 17.81 -1.85 -27.10
CA ASP A 121 18.14 -1.27 -28.41
C ASP A 121 16.93 -1.14 -29.36
N ASN A 122 15.83 -0.62 -28.84
CA ASN A 122 14.53 -0.49 -29.51
C ASN A 122 13.90 -1.81 -29.99
N THR A 123 14.34 -2.93 -29.46
CA THR A 123 13.81 -4.26 -29.76
C THR A 123 13.19 -4.88 -28.53
N LEU A 124 12.03 -5.53 -28.70
CA LEU A 124 11.39 -6.30 -27.63
C LEU A 124 12.13 -7.62 -27.45
N CYS A 125 12.68 -7.83 -26.28
CA CYS A 125 13.43 -9.03 -25.91
C CYS A 125 12.68 -9.78 -24.81
N GLU A 126 12.61 -11.10 -24.92
CA GLU A 126 12.08 -11.95 -23.86
C GLU A 126 13.08 -12.05 -22.70
N GLY A 127 12.56 -12.03 -21.48
CA GLY A 127 13.32 -12.13 -20.24
C GLY A 127 13.19 -10.88 -19.36
N LYS A 128 13.66 -11.00 -18.12
CA LYS A 128 13.72 -9.87 -17.19
C LYS A 128 14.79 -8.89 -17.60
N PHE A 129 14.48 -7.61 -17.50
CA PHE A 129 15.49 -6.55 -17.58
C PHE A 129 16.44 -6.65 -16.38
N ASP A 130 17.74 -6.72 -16.65
CA ASP A 130 18.75 -6.65 -15.60
C ASP A 130 19.03 -5.19 -15.24
N ASP A 131 18.41 -4.72 -14.15
CA ASP A 131 18.58 -3.37 -13.64
C ASP A 131 19.62 -3.27 -12.50
N THR A 132 20.39 -4.34 -12.27
CA THR A 132 21.35 -4.43 -11.16
C THR A 132 22.33 -3.28 -11.16
N ALA A 133 22.96 -3.00 -12.31
CA ALA A 133 23.93 -1.90 -12.44
C ALA A 133 23.28 -0.54 -12.16
N PHE A 134 22.05 -0.32 -12.66
CA PHE A 134 21.30 0.91 -12.43
C PHE A 134 20.91 1.05 -10.95
N ARG A 135 20.48 -0.01 -10.29
CA ARG A 135 20.16 -0.01 -8.86
C ARG A 135 21.39 0.31 -8.00
N GLU A 136 22.52 -0.28 -8.32
CA GLU A 136 23.76 0.02 -7.60
C GLU A 136 24.20 1.48 -7.81
N GLN A 137 24.07 2.02 -9.02
CA GLN A 137 24.28 3.43 -9.27
C GLN A 137 23.33 4.31 -8.45
N CYS A 138 22.02 4.02 -8.45
CA CYS A 138 21.06 4.74 -7.62
C CYS A 138 21.39 4.66 -6.12
N LYS A 139 21.73 3.47 -5.61
CA LYS A 139 22.17 3.30 -4.21
C LYS A 139 23.40 4.15 -3.87
N SER A 140 24.33 4.25 -4.78
CA SER A 140 25.55 5.06 -4.58
C SER A 140 25.25 6.56 -4.43
N LEU A 141 24.15 7.03 -5.01
CA LEU A 141 23.69 8.41 -4.94
C LEU A 141 22.82 8.69 -3.70
N ILE A 142 22.25 7.65 -3.08
CA ILE A 142 21.37 7.80 -1.91
C ILE A 142 22.20 7.74 -0.65
N ARG A 143 22.14 8.80 0.14
CA ARG A 143 22.75 8.86 1.48
C ARG A 143 21.63 9.07 2.52
N LEU A 144 21.45 8.08 3.37
CA LEU A 144 20.50 8.20 4.48
C LEU A 144 21.19 8.93 5.64
N TYR A 145 20.55 10.00 6.08
CA TYR A 145 21.02 10.70 7.26
C TYR A 145 20.53 10.00 8.52
N SER A 146 21.46 9.51 9.33
CA SER A 146 21.20 8.85 10.63
C SER A 146 21.50 9.72 11.85
N GLY A 147 21.73 11.02 11.64
CA GLY A 147 22.14 11.95 12.68
C GLY A 147 20.99 12.41 13.58
N ARG A 148 21.34 13.20 14.59
CA ARG A 148 20.48 13.69 15.67
C ARG A 148 19.18 14.39 15.20
N LEU A 149 19.16 15.01 14.04
CA LEU A 149 17.98 15.71 13.52
C LEU A 149 16.90 14.74 13.01
N ASN A 150 17.29 13.50 12.70
CA ASN A 150 16.38 12.42 12.26
C ASN A 150 15.96 11.52 13.43
N PHE A 151 16.63 11.66 14.58
CA PHE A 151 16.37 10.81 15.72
C PHE A 151 15.20 11.36 16.54
N ARG A 152 14.16 10.58 16.67
CA ARG A 152 13.13 10.74 17.70
C ARG A 152 13.28 9.56 18.66
N PRO A 153 13.51 9.80 19.97
CA PRO A 153 13.38 8.74 20.95
C PRO A 153 11.96 8.16 20.82
N LEU A 154 11.86 6.88 20.55
CA LEU A 154 10.59 6.16 20.61
C LEU A 154 10.14 6.26 22.07
N ASP A 155 9.06 6.97 22.32
CA ASP A 155 8.36 6.87 23.58
C ASP A 155 7.81 5.44 23.62
N GLU A 156 8.24 4.63 24.59
CA GLU A 156 7.81 3.24 24.76
C GLU A 156 6.28 3.11 24.79
N ARG A 157 5.57 4.18 25.16
CA ARG A 157 4.10 4.25 25.20
C ARG A 157 3.48 4.57 23.84
N ASN A 158 4.23 5.04 22.85
CA ASN A 158 3.74 5.53 21.56
C ASN A 158 4.58 4.99 20.37
N GLN A 159 4.85 3.71 20.34
CA GLN A 159 5.57 3.05 19.24
C GLN A 159 4.92 3.28 17.85
N ARG A 160 3.65 3.71 17.81
CA ARG A 160 2.87 3.94 16.57
C ARG A 160 2.94 5.38 16.04
N ALA A 161 3.52 6.31 16.75
CA ALA A 161 3.61 7.70 16.27
C ALA A 161 4.73 7.85 15.25
N VAL A 162 4.48 7.46 14.02
CA VAL A 162 5.39 7.71 12.89
C VAL A 162 5.50 9.21 12.69
N THR A 163 6.69 9.76 12.94
CA THR A 163 6.99 11.16 12.69
C THR A 163 6.82 11.47 11.21
N LEU A 164 6.25 12.63 10.90
CA LEU A 164 5.96 13.08 9.53
C LEU A 164 4.89 12.24 8.79
N SER A 165 4.09 11.44 9.51
CA SER A 165 2.90 10.80 8.96
C SER A 165 1.75 11.80 8.76
N LYS A 166 0.72 11.44 7.98
CA LYS A 166 -0.46 12.29 7.79
C LYS A 166 -1.11 12.65 9.13
N SER A 167 -1.27 11.68 10.03
CA SER A 167 -1.84 11.91 11.37
C SER A 167 -0.96 12.81 12.24
N PHE A 168 0.37 12.73 12.10
CA PHE A 168 1.28 13.66 12.75
C PHE A 168 0.98 15.09 12.30
N TYR A 169 0.89 15.36 11.01
CA TYR A 169 0.62 16.70 10.50
C TYR A 169 -0.75 17.23 10.92
N GLN A 170 -1.77 16.36 10.91
CA GLN A 170 -3.13 16.73 11.35
C GLN A 170 -3.22 17.14 12.81
N ASN A 171 -2.39 16.55 13.68
CA ASN A 171 -2.44 16.76 15.12
C ASN A 171 -1.27 17.63 15.65
N ALA A 172 -0.32 18.02 14.80
CA ALA A 172 0.83 18.81 15.23
C ALA A 172 0.45 20.27 15.49
N SER A 173 0.94 20.81 16.61
CA SER A 173 0.82 22.25 16.88
C SER A 173 1.65 23.07 15.88
N THR A 174 1.26 24.34 15.68
CA THR A 174 2.03 25.29 14.85
C THR A 174 3.50 25.39 15.28
N GLN A 175 3.77 25.31 16.58
CA GLN A 175 5.13 25.32 17.12
C GLN A 175 5.91 24.07 16.68
N MET A 176 5.26 22.89 16.64
CA MET A 176 5.88 21.64 16.23
C MET A 176 6.17 21.63 14.71
N LEU A 177 5.25 22.13 13.90
CA LEU A 177 5.46 22.31 12.46
C LEU A 177 6.59 23.30 12.17
N SER A 178 6.66 24.40 12.92
CA SER A 178 7.79 25.35 12.82
C SER A 178 9.14 24.69 13.16
N ARG A 179 9.18 23.81 14.17
CA ARG A 179 10.40 23.05 14.50
C ARG A 179 10.81 22.10 13.37
N VAL A 180 9.86 21.42 12.74
CA VAL A 180 10.14 20.57 11.56
C VAL A 180 10.78 21.40 10.45
N LYS A 181 10.21 22.56 10.14
CA LYS A 181 10.73 23.51 9.15
C LYS A 181 12.16 23.97 9.50
N CYS A 182 12.37 24.37 10.74
CA CYS A 182 13.69 24.80 11.20
C CYS A 182 14.73 23.68 11.13
N ASN A 183 14.37 22.46 11.54
CA ASN A 183 15.26 21.30 11.47
C ASN A 183 15.62 20.94 10.04
N ALA A 184 14.64 20.95 9.13
CA ALA A 184 14.90 20.71 7.70
C ALA A 184 15.81 21.77 7.11
N SER A 185 15.56 23.06 7.40
CA SER A 185 16.43 24.15 6.93
C SER A 185 17.84 24.06 7.51
N ASN A 186 17.97 23.68 8.77
CA ASN A 186 19.26 23.46 9.42
C ASN A 186 20.02 22.28 8.79
N PHE A 187 19.32 21.19 8.52
CA PHE A 187 19.88 20.02 7.83
C PHE A 187 20.47 20.42 6.46
N ILE A 188 19.67 21.10 5.65
CA ILE A 188 20.07 21.51 4.30
C ILE A 188 21.32 22.41 4.37
N ARG A 189 21.30 23.45 5.20
CA ARG A 189 22.36 24.45 5.25
C ARG A 189 23.63 23.97 5.93
N ASN A 190 23.47 23.33 7.10
CA ASN A 190 24.61 23.07 7.99
C ASN A 190 25.13 21.63 7.92
N ILE A 191 24.33 20.69 7.47
CA ILE A 191 24.75 19.28 7.31
C ILE A 191 25.07 18.97 5.85
N CYS A 192 24.16 19.34 4.93
CA CYS A 192 24.37 19.08 3.51
C CYS A 192 25.19 20.18 2.81
N HIS A 193 25.38 21.34 3.43
CA HIS A 193 25.97 22.53 2.84
C HIS A 193 25.30 22.95 1.51
N GLY A 194 24.01 22.59 1.36
CA GLY A 194 23.20 22.85 0.19
C GLY A 194 22.45 24.18 0.27
N ARG A 195 21.89 24.61 -0.86
CA ARG A 195 20.99 25.73 -0.95
C ARG A 195 19.54 25.22 -0.93
N GLN A 196 18.60 26.08 -0.60
CA GLN A 196 17.18 25.74 -0.67
C GLN A 196 16.73 25.38 -2.10
N THR A 197 17.36 25.99 -3.11
CA THR A 197 17.12 25.69 -4.53
C THR A 197 17.55 24.28 -4.95
N ASP A 198 18.45 23.67 -4.18
CA ASP A 198 18.98 22.33 -4.47
C ASP A 198 18.18 21.22 -3.77
N THR A 199 17.00 21.59 -3.24
CA THR A 199 16.21 20.72 -2.37
C THR A 199 14.89 20.36 -3.01
N LEU A 200 14.62 19.06 -3.11
CA LEU A 200 13.30 18.51 -3.45
C LEU A 200 12.55 18.16 -2.16
N TRP A 201 11.34 18.69 -2.03
CA TRP A 201 10.46 18.37 -0.92
C TRP A 201 9.37 17.41 -1.36
N SER A 202 9.24 16.34 -0.62
CA SER A 202 8.10 15.43 -0.73
C SER A 202 7.38 15.38 0.61
N THR A 203 6.14 15.85 0.66
CA THR A 203 5.28 15.83 1.83
C THR A 203 3.81 15.88 1.39
N TYR A 204 2.87 15.81 2.35
CA TYR A 204 1.45 15.94 2.06
C TYR A 204 1.12 17.33 1.54
N ALA A 205 0.32 17.42 0.48
CA ALA A 205 0.02 18.65 -0.25
C ALA A 205 -0.49 19.78 0.67
N ASP A 206 -1.37 19.46 1.62
CA ASP A 206 -1.98 20.42 2.55
C ASP A 206 -0.96 21.08 3.50
N TYR A 207 0.19 20.45 3.72
CA TYR A 207 1.23 20.91 4.65
C TYR A 207 2.50 21.39 3.96
N LYS A 208 2.55 21.29 2.64
CA LYS A 208 3.73 21.66 1.85
C LYS A 208 4.16 23.11 2.13
N SER A 209 3.24 24.06 1.99
CA SER A 209 3.52 25.48 2.24
C SER A 209 3.96 25.80 3.66
N THR A 210 3.47 25.04 4.63
CA THR A 210 3.79 25.24 6.06
C THR A 210 5.21 24.80 6.39
N ILE A 211 5.72 23.74 5.74
CA ILE A 211 7.02 23.12 6.06
C ILE A 211 8.09 23.61 5.11
N GLN A 212 7.72 23.87 3.88
CA GLN A 212 8.65 24.30 2.84
C GLN A 212 9.27 25.66 3.19
N GLY A 213 10.60 25.74 3.21
CA GLY A 213 11.32 26.99 3.13
C GLY A 213 11.21 27.56 1.71
N GLY A 214 11.17 28.88 1.54
CA GLY A 214 11.06 29.49 0.20
C GLY A 214 12.13 28.96 -0.78
N GLY A 215 11.73 28.65 -2.02
CA GLY A 215 12.66 28.26 -3.10
C GLY A 215 12.71 26.76 -3.43
N CYS A 216 11.76 25.95 -2.99
CA CYS A 216 11.71 24.53 -3.34
C CYS A 216 10.78 24.26 -4.53
N TYR A 217 11.23 23.46 -5.48
CA TYR A 217 10.41 22.92 -6.56
C TYR A 217 9.70 21.63 -6.07
N SER A 218 8.50 21.45 -6.52
CA SER A 218 7.68 20.25 -6.26
C SER A 218 7.74 19.32 -7.43
#